data_8a96956e06bff366848bb073ef2695cd
#
_entry.id   8a96956e06bff366848bb073ef2695cd
#
_cell.length_a   1.000
_cell.length_b   1.000
_cell.length_c   1.000
_cell.angle_alpha   90.00
_cell.angle_beta   90.00
_cell.angle_gamma   90.00
#
_symmetry.space_group_name_H-M   'P 1'
#
loop_
_entity.id
_entity.type
_entity.pdbx_description
1 polymer ?
#
loop_
_entity_poly.entity_id
_entity_poly.type
_entity_poly.pdbx_seq_one_letter_code
_entity_poly.pdbx_strand_id
1 'polypeptide(L)'
;MRSISTGVVILTCVLMCVFMLSAFSAAENQMGIADKYRASFPEQFRVADTLLPQGNYEILHVMEGADHIMVFRQLGAKKPVEVRVKCTLVPLAAKADKDQKIYLLNAANERVLQEMVFKGDSAKHVF
;
A
#
# COMPACT_ATOMS: atom_id res chain seq x y z
N MET A 1 28.63 -3.98 -48.73
CA MET A 1 27.89 -2.82 -48.22
C MET A 1 26.48 -3.15 -47.71
N ARG A 2 25.79 -4.09 -48.30
CA ARG A 2 24.43 -4.47 -47.86
C ARG A 2 24.36 -5.17 -46.50
N SER A 3 25.41 -5.85 -46.07
CA SER A 3 25.47 -6.56 -44.78
C SER A 3 25.62 -5.63 -43.57
N ILE A 4 26.14 -4.42 -43.74
CA ILE A 4 26.37 -3.47 -42.67
C ILE A 4 25.04 -2.84 -42.22
N SER A 5 24.13 -2.55 -43.16
CA SER A 5 22.84 -1.95 -42.84
C SER A 5 21.92 -2.91 -42.07
N THR A 6 21.99 -4.20 -42.36
CA THR A 6 21.18 -5.22 -41.65
C THR A 6 21.64 -5.39 -40.21
N GLY A 7 22.95 -5.35 -39.96
CA GLY A 7 23.49 -5.42 -38.61
C GLY A 7 23.11 -4.23 -37.73
N VAL A 8 23.11 -3.04 -38.31
CA VAL A 8 22.72 -1.82 -37.59
C VAL A 8 21.23 -1.84 -37.21
N VAL A 9 20.37 -2.31 -38.12
CA VAL A 9 18.92 -2.42 -37.85
C VAL A 9 18.63 -3.42 -36.73
N ILE A 10 19.30 -4.57 -36.74
CA ILE A 10 19.12 -5.59 -35.68
C ILE A 10 19.61 -5.05 -34.35
N LEU A 11 20.73 -4.35 -34.29
CA LEU A 11 21.25 -3.77 -33.07
C LEU A 11 20.31 -2.71 -32.50
N THR A 12 19.71 -1.89 -33.37
CA THR A 12 18.73 -0.87 -32.94
C THR A 12 17.47 -1.50 -32.37
N CYS A 13 16.96 -2.57 -32.96
CA CYS A 13 15.79 -3.29 -32.46
C CYS A 13 16.05 -3.93 -31.08
N VAL A 14 17.22 -4.54 -30.90
CA VAL A 14 17.61 -5.14 -29.62
C VAL A 14 17.72 -4.07 -28.53
N LEU A 15 18.30 -2.92 -28.85
CA LEU A 15 18.39 -1.81 -27.89
C LEU A 15 17.02 -1.26 -27.48
N MET A 16 16.09 -1.13 -28.43
CA MET A 16 14.72 -0.71 -28.11
C MET A 16 13.98 -1.72 -27.23
N CYS A 17 14.16 -3.01 -27.46
CA CYS A 17 13.57 -4.05 -26.63
C CYS A 17 14.06 -4.00 -25.17
N VAL A 18 15.35 -3.75 -24.97
CA VAL A 18 15.95 -3.63 -23.63
C VAL A 18 15.37 -2.41 -22.89
N PHE A 19 15.19 -1.29 -23.58
CA PHE A 19 14.57 -0.09 -22.99
C PHE A 19 13.11 -0.33 -22.59
N MET A 20 12.33 -1.06 -23.38
CA MET A 20 10.94 -1.40 -23.04
C MET A 20 10.85 -2.30 -21.81
N LEU A 21 11.73 -3.29 -21.69
CA LEU A 21 11.79 -4.17 -20.51
C LEU A 21 12.15 -3.40 -19.24
N SER A 22 13.03 -2.41 -19.33
CA SER A 22 13.39 -1.57 -18.19
C SER A 22 12.21 -0.69 -17.72
N ALA A 23 11.36 -0.22 -18.65
CA ALA A 23 10.17 0.56 -18.32
C ALA A 23 9.10 -0.30 -17.60
N PHE A 24 8.99 -1.58 -17.95
CA PHE A 24 8.04 -2.50 -17.27
C PHE A 24 8.47 -2.84 -15.85
N SER A 25 9.76 -3.00 -15.55
CA SER A 25 10.24 -3.32 -14.21
C SER A 25 10.10 -2.16 -13.22
N ALA A 26 9.95 -0.92 -13.69
CA ALA A 26 9.75 0.26 -12.85
C ALA A 26 8.28 0.46 -12.42
N ALA A 27 7.33 -0.32 -12.97
CA ALA A 27 5.89 -0.15 -12.74
C ALA A 27 5.33 -1.11 -11.67
N GLU A 28 6.08 -1.35 -10.60
CA GLU A 28 5.70 -2.34 -9.58
C GLU A 28 4.50 -1.93 -8.74
N ASN A 29 4.16 -0.66 -8.68
CA ASN A 29 3.05 -0.16 -7.88
C ASN A 29 2.15 0.76 -8.70
N GLN A 30 1.26 0.16 -9.48
CA GLN A 30 0.33 0.88 -10.34
C GLN A 30 -0.67 1.74 -9.57
N MET A 31 -0.89 1.45 -8.29
CA MET A 31 -1.86 2.16 -7.46
C MET A 31 -1.23 3.31 -6.67
N GLY A 32 0.08 3.49 -6.75
CA GLY A 32 0.80 4.55 -6.04
C GLY A 32 0.75 4.40 -4.52
N ILE A 33 0.72 3.16 -4.03
CA ILE A 33 0.75 2.79 -2.62
C ILE A 33 1.87 1.79 -2.36
N ALA A 34 2.39 1.78 -1.14
CA ALA A 34 3.36 0.77 -0.73
C ALA A 34 2.67 -0.52 -0.28
N ASP A 35 3.41 -1.62 -0.28
CA ASP A 35 2.91 -2.92 0.19
C ASP A 35 3.02 -3.08 1.71
N LYS A 36 3.80 -2.23 2.36
CA LYS A 36 4.13 -2.37 3.77
C LYS A 36 4.29 -1.01 4.42
N TYR A 37 3.67 -0.86 5.58
CA TYR A 37 3.72 0.36 6.38
C TYR A 37 4.01 0.03 7.83
N ARG A 38 4.40 1.05 8.59
CA ARG A 38 4.44 1.02 10.06
C ARG A 38 3.61 2.16 10.59
N ALA A 39 2.82 1.88 11.63
CA ALA A 39 1.99 2.88 12.28
C ALA A 39 2.01 2.68 13.79
N SER A 40 1.99 3.80 14.53
CA SER A 40 1.88 3.82 15.98
C SER A 40 0.48 4.26 16.39
N PHE A 41 -0.13 3.51 17.27
CA PHE A 41 -1.45 3.82 17.82
C PHE A 41 -1.30 4.06 19.33
N PRO A 42 -1.38 5.31 19.78
CA PRO A 42 -1.17 5.64 21.20
C PRO A 42 -2.33 5.20 22.10
N GLU A 43 -3.47 4.85 21.51
CA GLU A 43 -4.65 4.37 22.20
C GLU A 43 -5.23 3.16 21.49
N GLN A 44 -5.99 2.34 22.23
CA GLN A 44 -6.72 1.24 21.61
C GLN A 44 -7.70 1.78 20.57
N PHE A 45 -7.95 1.00 19.54
CA PHE A 45 -8.79 1.38 18.41
C PHE A 45 -9.53 0.16 17.86
N ARG A 46 -10.63 0.43 17.21
CA ARG A 46 -11.39 -0.61 16.50
C ARG A 46 -11.17 -0.44 15.01
N VAL A 47 -10.93 -1.53 14.32
CA VAL A 47 -10.94 -1.57 12.86
C VAL A 47 -11.87 -2.69 12.42
N ALA A 48 -12.82 -2.39 11.54
CA ALA A 48 -13.96 -3.26 11.28
C ALA A 48 -14.61 -3.68 12.62
N ASP A 49 -14.76 -4.97 12.89
CA ASP A 49 -15.40 -5.47 14.10
C ASP A 49 -14.42 -5.85 15.21
N THR A 50 -13.14 -5.54 15.04
CA THR A 50 -12.09 -5.99 15.98
C THR A 50 -11.49 -4.83 16.74
N LEU A 51 -11.49 -4.93 18.07
CA LEU A 51 -10.80 -4.00 18.96
C LEU A 51 -9.34 -4.41 19.09
N LEU A 52 -8.43 -3.50 18.76
CA LEU A 52 -6.99 -3.71 18.81
C LEU A 52 -6.36 -2.89 19.95
N PRO A 53 -5.36 -3.45 20.65
CA PRO A 53 -4.66 -2.72 21.70
C PRO A 53 -3.80 -1.58 21.12
N GLN A 54 -3.47 -0.62 21.97
CA GLN A 54 -2.47 0.38 21.65
C GLN A 54 -1.12 -0.28 21.35
N GLY A 55 -0.30 0.36 20.55
CA GLY A 55 1.04 -0.13 20.25
C GLY A 55 1.48 0.21 18.84
N ASN A 56 2.59 -0.39 18.45
CA ASN A 56 3.15 -0.27 17.11
C ASN A 56 2.70 -1.45 16.26
N TYR A 57 2.36 -1.15 15.02
CA TYR A 57 1.87 -2.14 14.07
C TYR A 57 2.67 -2.11 12.78
N GLU A 58 2.90 -3.28 12.23
CA GLU A 58 3.25 -3.46 10.84
C GLU A 58 1.96 -3.69 10.07
N ILE A 59 1.76 -2.96 8.99
CA ILE A 59 0.56 -3.05 8.17
C ILE A 59 0.96 -3.48 6.77
N LEU A 60 0.45 -4.62 6.33
CA LEU A 60 0.68 -5.15 5.00
C LEU A 60 -0.55 -4.89 4.14
N HIS A 61 -0.32 -4.42 2.91
CA HIS A 61 -1.36 -4.31 1.91
C HIS A 61 -1.22 -5.48 0.94
N VAL A 62 -2.22 -6.35 0.90
CA VAL A 62 -2.22 -7.55 0.06
C VAL A 62 -3.49 -7.63 -0.76
N MET A 63 -3.44 -8.38 -1.86
CA MET A 63 -4.58 -8.66 -2.70
C MET A 63 -5.06 -10.09 -2.46
N GLU A 64 -6.36 -10.26 -2.28
CA GLU A 64 -7.03 -11.55 -2.29
C GLU A 64 -8.09 -11.54 -3.39
N GLY A 65 -7.75 -12.10 -4.56
CA GLY A 65 -8.57 -11.92 -5.75
C GLY A 65 -8.64 -10.44 -6.14
N ALA A 66 -9.83 -9.88 -6.21
CA ALA A 66 -10.06 -8.46 -6.49
C ALA A 66 -10.11 -7.59 -5.22
N ASP A 67 -10.04 -8.19 -4.04
CA ASP A 67 -10.17 -7.48 -2.77
C ASP A 67 -8.83 -6.96 -2.28
N HIS A 68 -8.81 -5.72 -1.83
CA HIS A 68 -7.69 -5.12 -1.12
C HIS A 68 -7.81 -5.42 0.37
N ILE A 69 -6.79 -6.03 0.94
CA ILE A 69 -6.77 -6.44 2.34
C ILE A 69 -5.61 -5.74 3.06
N MET A 70 -5.92 -5.13 4.19
CA MET A 70 -4.92 -4.61 5.11
C MET A 70 -4.75 -5.59 6.26
N VAL A 71 -3.52 -6.03 6.50
CA VAL A 71 -3.17 -6.93 7.60
C VAL A 71 -2.48 -6.10 8.68
N PHE A 72 -3.12 -5.94 9.82
CA PHE A 72 -2.57 -5.26 10.99
C PHE A 72 -1.90 -6.28 11.89
N ARG A 73 -0.60 -6.17 12.07
CA ARG A 73 0.18 -7.07 12.92
C ARG A 73 0.86 -6.28 14.02
N GLN A 74 0.53 -6.57 15.26
CA GLN A 74 1.14 -5.91 16.42
C GLN A 74 2.63 -6.26 16.52
N LEU A 75 3.46 -5.27 16.80
CA LEU A 75 4.90 -5.43 17.02
C LEU A 75 5.23 -5.39 18.51
N GLY A 76 6.27 -6.13 18.90
CA GLY A 76 6.85 -6.05 20.25
C GLY A 76 6.05 -6.71 21.37
N ALA A 77 4.95 -7.40 21.07
CA ALA A 77 4.16 -8.12 22.05
C ALA A 77 4.55 -9.61 22.11
N LYS A 78 4.42 -10.23 23.28
CA LYS A 78 4.68 -11.67 23.43
C LYS A 78 3.68 -12.52 22.64
N LYS A 79 2.41 -12.09 22.61
CA LYS A 79 1.34 -12.69 21.82
C LYS A 79 0.79 -11.62 20.91
N PRO A 80 1.41 -11.37 19.75
CA PRO A 80 0.98 -10.31 18.85
C PRO A 80 -0.41 -10.59 18.30
N VAL A 81 -1.23 -9.52 18.29
CA VAL A 81 -2.53 -9.56 17.65
C VAL A 81 -2.37 -9.31 16.16
N GLU A 82 -3.11 -10.03 15.35
CA GLU A 82 -3.16 -9.84 13.91
C GLU A 82 -4.61 -9.81 13.45
N VAL A 83 -4.97 -8.85 12.60
CA VAL A 83 -6.29 -8.77 12.00
C VAL A 83 -6.18 -8.46 10.51
N ARG A 84 -7.06 -9.05 9.73
CA ARG A 84 -7.17 -8.85 8.28
C ARG A 84 -8.47 -8.10 8.01
N VAL A 85 -8.39 -6.97 7.32
CA VAL A 85 -9.52 -6.08 7.10
C VAL A 85 -9.57 -5.71 5.62
N LYS A 86 -10.74 -5.82 5.01
CA LYS A 86 -10.96 -5.27 3.67
C LYS A 86 -10.86 -3.76 3.69
N CYS A 87 -10.20 -3.20 2.68
CA CYS A 87 -10.17 -1.76 2.47
C CYS A 87 -10.54 -1.40 1.04
N THR A 88 -11.01 -0.19 0.87
CA THR A 88 -11.24 0.42 -0.44
C THR A 88 -10.17 1.48 -0.64
N LEU A 89 -9.52 1.48 -1.80
CA LEU A 89 -8.59 2.53 -2.17
C LEU A 89 -9.35 3.66 -2.85
N VAL A 90 -9.15 4.87 -2.33
CA VAL A 90 -9.74 6.08 -2.92
C VAL A 90 -8.62 6.99 -3.38
N PRO A 91 -8.55 7.30 -4.69
CA PRO A 91 -7.48 8.15 -5.22
C PRO A 91 -7.46 9.53 -4.58
N LEU A 92 -6.25 10.06 -4.35
CA LEU A 92 -6.03 11.42 -3.88
C LEU A 92 -5.75 12.33 -5.08
N ALA A 93 -6.07 13.63 -4.93
CA ALA A 93 -5.77 14.63 -5.96
C ALA A 93 -4.26 14.84 -6.14
N ALA A 94 -3.48 14.63 -5.07
CA ALA A 94 -2.02 14.69 -5.06
C ALA A 94 -1.48 13.68 -4.07
N LYS A 95 -0.18 13.34 -4.18
CA LYS A 95 0.49 12.47 -3.20
C LYS A 95 0.37 13.06 -1.80
N ALA A 96 0.11 12.21 -0.82
CA ALA A 96 0.01 12.60 0.57
C ALA A 96 1.36 13.11 1.08
N ASP A 97 1.36 14.23 1.77
CA ASP A 97 2.56 14.85 2.35
C ASP A 97 2.86 14.35 3.77
N LYS A 98 1.91 13.68 4.41
CA LYS A 98 2.05 13.14 5.76
C LYS A 98 1.12 11.96 5.99
N ASP A 99 1.43 11.16 7.02
CA ASP A 99 0.56 10.11 7.51
C ASP A 99 -0.64 10.71 8.24
N GLN A 100 -1.82 10.14 8.02
CA GLN A 100 -3.05 10.54 8.71
C GLN A 100 -3.88 9.32 9.08
N LYS A 101 -4.55 9.41 10.22
CA LYS A 101 -5.55 8.43 10.69
C LYS A 101 -6.83 9.19 11.00
N ILE A 102 -7.93 8.72 10.47
CA ILE A 102 -9.24 9.32 10.67
C ILE A 102 -10.12 8.34 11.41
N TYR A 103 -10.66 8.79 12.56
CA TYR A 103 -11.48 7.99 13.44
C TYR A 103 -12.87 8.57 13.57
N LEU A 104 -13.85 7.70 13.84
CA LEU A 104 -15.14 8.06 14.39
C LEU A 104 -15.26 7.44 15.78
N LEU A 105 -15.99 8.10 16.68
CA LEU A 105 -16.37 7.52 17.95
C LEU A 105 -17.70 6.79 17.79
N ASN A 106 -17.77 5.55 18.26
CA ASN A 106 -19.01 4.81 18.28
C ASN A 106 -19.81 5.09 19.57
N ALA A 107 -20.99 4.46 19.73
CA ALA A 107 -21.83 4.66 20.90
C ALA A 107 -21.17 4.25 22.22
N ALA A 108 -20.20 3.34 22.18
CA ALA A 108 -19.40 2.92 23.34
C ALA A 108 -18.18 3.82 23.59
N ASN A 109 -18.08 4.94 22.88
CA ASN A 109 -16.97 5.89 22.96
C ASN A 109 -15.61 5.27 22.57
N GLU A 110 -15.64 4.24 21.73
CA GLU A 110 -14.45 3.63 21.16
C GLU A 110 -14.04 4.34 19.87
N ARG A 111 -12.75 4.47 19.63
CA ARG A 111 -12.21 5.00 18.38
C ARG A 111 -12.30 3.94 17.29
N VAL A 112 -13.08 4.22 16.26
CA VAL A 112 -13.22 3.35 15.09
C VAL A 112 -12.43 3.94 13.94
N LEU A 113 -11.40 3.23 13.50
CA LEU A 113 -10.56 3.66 12.38
C LEU A 113 -11.37 3.60 11.09
N GLN A 114 -11.50 4.74 10.42
CA GLN A 114 -12.25 4.88 9.17
C GLN A 114 -11.35 4.94 7.95
N GLU A 115 -10.27 5.72 8.05
CA GLU A 115 -9.36 5.93 6.94
C GLU A 115 -7.92 6.00 7.43
N MET A 116 -7.01 5.54 6.58
CA MET A 116 -5.57 5.76 6.73
C MET A 116 -4.98 6.31 5.45
N VAL A 117 -4.12 7.31 5.61
CA VAL A 117 -3.33 7.88 4.52
C VAL A 117 -1.86 7.81 4.93
N PHE A 118 -1.01 7.35 4.04
CA PHE A 118 0.42 7.26 4.29
C PHE A 118 1.19 8.22 3.39
N LYS A 119 2.21 8.85 3.96
CA LYS A 119 3.07 9.78 3.23
C LYS A 119 3.61 9.15 1.94
N GLY A 120 3.49 9.86 0.85
CA GLY A 120 3.96 9.45 -0.47
C GLY A 120 2.97 8.63 -1.28
N ASP A 121 1.85 8.21 -0.69
CA ASP A 121 0.83 7.45 -1.39
C ASP A 121 -0.08 8.34 -2.21
N SER A 122 -0.57 7.79 -3.33
CA SER A 122 -1.52 8.45 -4.24
C SER A 122 -2.97 8.07 -3.96
N ALA A 123 -3.23 7.24 -2.97
CA ALA A 123 -4.55 6.80 -2.58
C ALA A 123 -4.64 6.66 -1.06
N LYS A 124 -5.85 6.80 -0.52
CA LYS A 124 -6.15 6.52 0.88
C LYS A 124 -6.85 5.19 1.02
N HIS A 125 -6.70 4.58 2.18
CA HIS A 125 -7.34 3.33 2.55
C HIS A 125 -8.58 3.63 3.38
N VAL A 126 -9.74 3.14 2.95
CA VAL A 126 -11.02 3.31 3.63
C VAL A 126 -11.52 1.94 4.09
N PHE A 127 -11.87 1.84 5.37
CA PHE A 127 -12.33 0.60 6.02
C PHE A 127 -13.82 0.52 6.17
#